data_6ec2c98614dc1cb18727428902459532
#
_entry.id   6ec2c98614dc1cb18727428902459532
#
_cell.length_a   1.000
_cell.length_b   1.000
_cell.length_c   1.000
_cell.angle_alpha   90.00
_cell.angle_beta   90.00
_cell.angle_gamma   90.00
#
_symmetry.space_group_name_H-M   'P 1'
#
loop_
_entity.id
_entity.type
_entity.pdbx_description
1 polymer ?
#
loop_
_entity_poly.entity_id
_entity_poly.type
_entity_poly.pdbx_seq_one_letter_code
_entity_poly.pdbx_strand_id
1 'polypeptide(L)'
;MPFFCVKLNFVNCKFVNDMTAIAETKPRRTRRLSTRNIPAALIYEMWEGKPVYYRGYRDVLAGKKTIQEIMSCSDLQGVLVSLLNGYLYTMINRKKYLLATNEIGLHLALNDNLGNDLAIFEKNKISKLKGKYFDIPPKVVIEVDIKIDVTEFENGADGYVIQKSQKLLDFGVEKVLWVITSMQRVYVIDRNDPTWRIVDWSENIPVLDDCVLNIKQLLDDEEISY
;
A
#
# COMPACT_ATOMS: atom_id res chain seq x y z
N MET A 1 50.10 -5.86 57.66
CA MET A 1 49.99 -5.04 58.86
C MET A 1 50.02 -3.60 58.44
N PRO A 2 49.18 -2.69 58.93
CA PRO A 2 47.95 -2.83 59.70
C PRO A 2 46.72 -2.31 58.93
N PHE A 3 45.54 -2.73 59.44
CA PHE A 3 44.20 -2.32 59.03
C PHE A 3 43.94 -0.83 59.31
N PHE A 4 43.39 -0.09 58.33
CA PHE A 4 42.77 1.20 58.59
C PHE A 4 41.25 1.06 58.46
N CYS A 5 40.60 1.20 59.62
CA CYS A 5 39.15 1.24 59.76
C CYS A 5 38.68 2.66 59.52
N VAL A 6 37.88 2.91 58.44
CA VAL A 6 37.24 4.21 58.21
C VAL A 6 35.79 4.11 58.70
N LYS A 7 35.48 4.91 59.72
CA LYS A 7 34.14 5.13 60.25
C LYS A 7 33.34 5.97 59.28
N LEU A 8 32.23 5.42 58.75
CA LEU A 8 31.22 6.16 58.02
C LEU A 8 30.25 6.79 59.02
N ASN A 9 30.19 8.14 59.02
CA ASN A 9 29.18 8.89 59.76
C ASN A 9 27.87 8.87 58.97
N PHE A 10 26.82 8.36 59.57
CA PHE A 10 25.44 8.47 59.05
C PHE A 10 24.94 9.92 59.26
N VAL A 11 24.73 10.65 58.18
CA VAL A 11 23.98 11.89 58.18
C VAL A 11 22.48 11.57 57.96
N ASN A 12 21.68 11.89 58.94
CA ASN A 12 20.22 11.79 58.89
C ASN A 12 19.69 12.73 57.81
N CYS A 13 19.24 12.17 56.70
CA CYS A 13 18.46 12.90 55.72
C CYS A 13 16.94 12.65 55.98
N LYS A 14 16.26 13.67 56.51
CA LYS A 14 14.81 13.69 56.66
C LYS A 14 14.21 13.78 55.22
N PHE A 15 13.59 12.69 54.78
CA PHE A 15 12.72 12.73 53.60
C PHE A 15 11.43 13.46 53.96
N VAL A 16 11.20 14.63 53.41
CA VAL A 16 9.91 15.32 53.36
C VAL A 16 9.10 14.63 52.28
N ASN A 17 8.05 13.95 52.67
CA ASN A 17 7.04 13.38 51.77
C ASN A 17 6.20 14.55 51.17
N ASP A 18 6.58 14.99 49.99
CA ASP A 18 5.71 15.85 49.17
C ASP A 18 5.03 14.95 48.11
N MET A 19 3.90 14.38 48.52
CA MET A 19 3.00 13.66 47.61
C MET A 19 2.20 14.67 46.79
N THR A 20 2.77 15.23 45.73
CA THR A 20 2.00 15.86 44.69
C THR A 20 1.21 14.79 43.94
N ALA A 21 -0.09 14.79 44.14
CA ALA A 21 -1.06 13.97 43.45
C ALA A 21 -0.94 14.18 41.94
N ILE A 22 -0.40 13.20 41.26
CA ILE A 22 -0.44 13.13 39.76
C ILE A 22 -1.92 12.90 39.42
N ALA A 23 -2.58 13.96 38.93
CA ALA A 23 -3.93 13.86 38.42
C ALA A 23 -3.92 12.88 37.24
N GLU A 24 -4.52 11.71 37.41
CA GLU A 24 -4.78 10.76 36.34
C GLU A 24 -5.66 11.46 35.29
N THR A 25 -5.04 11.91 34.19
CA THR A 25 -5.78 12.35 33.02
C THR A 25 -6.44 11.11 32.41
N LYS A 26 -7.74 10.95 32.63
CA LYS A 26 -8.56 9.93 31.95
C LYS A 26 -8.28 10.02 30.44
N PRO A 27 -8.01 8.89 29.77
CA PRO A 27 -7.76 8.89 28.34
C PRO A 27 -8.98 9.50 27.65
N ARG A 28 -8.72 10.56 26.86
CA ARG A 28 -9.72 11.26 26.07
C ARG A 28 -10.38 10.24 25.16
N ARG A 29 -11.62 9.86 25.44
CA ARG A 29 -12.42 8.95 24.59
C ARG A 29 -12.38 9.52 23.19
N THR A 30 -11.65 8.88 22.28
CA THR A 30 -11.71 9.18 20.86
C THR A 30 -13.15 8.98 20.42
N ARG A 31 -13.80 10.07 20.06
CA ARG A 31 -15.18 10.07 19.55
C ARG A 31 -15.16 9.20 18.29
N ARG A 32 -15.75 8.01 18.31
CA ARG A 32 -15.97 7.20 17.11
C ARG A 32 -16.68 8.12 16.11
N LEU A 33 -15.97 8.50 15.04
CA LEU A 33 -16.57 9.27 13.96
C LEU A 33 -17.71 8.44 13.39
N SER A 34 -18.92 9.02 13.39
CA SER A 34 -20.07 8.37 12.77
C SER A 34 -19.79 8.18 11.28
N THR A 35 -19.79 6.94 10.79
CA THR A 35 -19.59 6.61 9.38
C THR A 35 -20.68 7.15 8.46
N ARG A 36 -21.73 7.74 9.00
CA ARG A 36 -22.92 8.17 8.25
C ARG A 36 -22.72 9.38 7.33
N ASN A 37 -21.59 10.11 7.39
CA ASN A 37 -21.37 11.35 6.64
C ASN A 37 -19.94 11.47 6.07
N ILE A 38 -19.29 10.37 5.70
CA ILE A 38 -17.98 10.44 5.05
C ILE A 38 -18.18 10.79 3.57
N PRO A 39 -17.57 11.90 3.05
CA PRO A 39 -17.69 12.29 1.65
C PRO A 39 -17.25 11.17 0.71
N ALA A 40 -18.00 10.96 -0.39
CA ALA A 40 -17.68 9.94 -1.39
C ALA A 40 -16.29 10.14 -2.03
N ALA A 41 -15.80 11.39 -2.11
CA ALA A 41 -14.47 11.71 -2.60
C ALA A 41 -13.32 11.12 -1.75
N LEU A 42 -13.60 10.63 -0.53
CA LEU A 42 -12.62 9.97 0.34
C LEU A 42 -12.61 8.44 0.17
N ILE A 43 -13.47 7.91 -0.68
CA ILE A 43 -13.52 6.48 -1.00
C ILE A 43 -12.52 6.21 -2.13
N TYR A 44 -11.57 5.30 -1.87
CA TYR A 44 -10.61 4.83 -2.86
C TYR A 44 -11.15 3.64 -3.65
N GLU A 45 -11.75 2.67 -2.94
CA GLU A 45 -12.31 1.44 -3.51
C GLU A 45 -13.67 1.13 -2.88
N MET A 46 -14.43 0.26 -3.55
CA MET A 46 -15.69 -0.28 -3.01
C MET A 46 -15.60 -1.80 -3.01
N TRP A 47 -15.68 -2.42 -1.84
CA TRP A 47 -15.59 -3.87 -1.68
C TRP A 47 -16.94 -4.41 -1.19
N GLU A 48 -17.65 -5.10 -2.08
CA GLU A 48 -18.96 -5.72 -1.74
C GLU A 48 -19.93 -4.75 -1.03
N GLY A 49 -19.96 -3.51 -1.53
CA GLY A 49 -20.79 -2.45 -0.94
C GLY A 49 -20.21 -1.75 0.28
N LYS A 50 -19.00 -2.11 0.73
CA LYS A 50 -18.28 -1.44 1.81
C LYS A 50 -17.21 -0.50 1.26
N PRO A 51 -17.19 0.78 1.66
CA PRO A 51 -16.18 1.71 1.19
C PRO A 51 -14.83 1.44 1.86
N VAL A 52 -13.78 1.45 1.05
CA VAL A 52 -12.37 1.48 1.47
C VAL A 52 -11.87 2.89 1.24
N TYR A 53 -11.37 3.54 2.29
CA TYR A 53 -11.01 4.95 2.27
C TYR A 53 -9.53 5.17 2.02
N TYR A 54 -9.18 6.33 1.44
CA TYR A 54 -7.78 6.78 1.33
C TYR A 54 -7.08 6.83 2.69
N ARG A 55 -5.79 6.52 2.71
CA ARG A 55 -4.93 6.76 3.88
C ARG A 55 -4.97 8.25 4.25
N GLY A 56 -5.21 8.55 5.53
CA GLY A 56 -5.31 9.92 6.01
C GLY A 56 -6.70 10.56 5.88
N TYR A 57 -7.72 9.84 5.40
CA TYR A 57 -9.08 10.38 5.31
C TYR A 57 -9.60 10.93 6.66
N ARG A 58 -9.16 10.35 7.78
CA ARG A 58 -9.52 10.82 9.14
C ARG A 58 -8.94 12.20 9.45
N ASP A 59 -7.75 12.51 8.92
CA ASP A 59 -7.12 13.82 9.05
C ASP A 59 -7.87 14.88 8.22
N VAL A 60 -8.39 14.49 7.06
CA VAL A 60 -9.28 15.36 6.26
C VAL A 60 -10.57 15.66 7.01
N LEU A 61 -11.22 14.63 7.59
CA LEU A 61 -12.43 14.82 8.41
C LEU A 61 -12.19 15.66 9.67
N ALA A 62 -10.95 15.65 10.19
CA ALA A 62 -10.53 16.47 11.33
C ALA A 62 -10.06 17.87 10.91
N GLY A 63 -10.07 18.23 9.62
CA GLY A 63 -9.60 19.51 9.11
C GLY A 63 -8.08 19.72 9.20
N LYS A 64 -7.29 18.64 9.34
CA LYS A 64 -5.83 18.69 9.43
C LYS A 64 -5.15 18.59 8.07
N LYS A 65 -5.83 17.99 7.10
CA LYS A 65 -5.36 17.79 5.71
C LYS A 65 -6.49 18.13 4.74
N THR A 66 -6.10 18.43 3.51
CA THR A 66 -7.02 18.56 2.39
C THR A 66 -7.19 17.20 1.69
N ILE A 67 -8.24 17.07 0.88
CA ILE A 67 -8.45 15.88 0.04
C ILE A 67 -7.28 15.72 -0.94
N GLN A 68 -6.81 16.80 -1.54
CA GLN A 68 -5.70 16.79 -2.50
C GLN A 68 -4.42 16.22 -1.90
N GLU A 69 -4.10 16.57 -0.65
CA GLU A 69 -2.90 16.06 0.03
C GLU A 69 -2.91 14.55 0.25
N ILE A 70 -4.08 13.93 0.42
CA ILE A 70 -4.16 12.48 0.64
C ILE A 70 -4.34 11.68 -0.64
N MET A 71 -4.76 12.33 -1.74
CA MET A 71 -4.90 11.69 -3.05
C MET A 71 -3.60 11.72 -3.86
N SER A 72 -2.66 12.59 -3.51
CA SER A 72 -1.35 12.65 -4.18
C SER A 72 -0.45 11.50 -3.73
N CYS A 73 0.36 11.00 -4.64
CA CYS A 73 1.39 10.01 -4.34
C CYS A 73 2.69 10.67 -3.83
N SER A 74 3.60 9.87 -3.25
CA SER A 74 4.97 10.32 -2.96
C SER A 74 5.77 10.47 -4.25
N ASP A 75 6.90 11.19 -4.17
CA ASP A 75 7.85 11.34 -5.28
C ASP A 75 8.34 9.99 -5.80
N LEU A 76 8.84 9.12 -4.92
CA LEU A 76 9.32 7.79 -5.30
C LEU A 76 8.22 6.92 -5.93
N GLN A 77 7.00 6.94 -5.39
CA GLN A 77 5.88 6.20 -5.98
C GLN A 77 5.55 6.72 -7.39
N GLY A 78 5.48 8.04 -7.58
CA GLY A 78 5.20 8.65 -8.88
C GLY A 78 6.28 8.33 -9.92
N VAL A 79 7.54 8.41 -9.53
CA VAL A 79 8.69 8.04 -10.38
C VAL A 79 8.65 6.57 -10.74
N LEU A 80 8.47 5.68 -9.76
CA LEU A 80 8.39 4.23 -10.02
C LEU A 80 7.24 3.86 -10.97
N VAL A 81 6.04 4.40 -10.77
CA VAL A 81 4.91 4.16 -11.69
C VAL A 81 5.26 4.60 -13.11
N SER A 82 5.92 5.77 -13.26
CA SER A 82 6.35 6.28 -14.57
C SER A 82 7.39 5.37 -15.24
N LEU A 83 8.42 4.96 -14.50
CA LEU A 83 9.48 4.08 -15.01
C LEU A 83 8.96 2.70 -15.36
N LEU A 84 8.15 2.11 -14.47
CA LEU A 84 7.50 0.82 -14.72
C LEU A 84 6.63 0.88 -15.97
N ASN A 85 5.84 1.94 -16.14
CA ASN A 85 5.03 2.12 -17.35
C ASN A 85 5.89 2.22 -18.60
N GLY A 86 6.94 3.03 -18.60
CA GLY A 86 7.86 3.17 -19.72
C GLY A 86 8.55 1.86 -20.08
N TYR A 87 9.12 1.19 -19.09
CA TYR A 87 9.80 -0.09 -19.26
C TYR A 87 8.86 -1.17 -19.82
N LEU A 88 7.74 -1.39 -19.16
CA LEU A 88 6.77 -2.40 -19.58
C LEU A 88 6.21 -2.11 -20.99
N TYR A 89 5.97 -0.84 -21.30
CA TYR A 89 5.49 -0.45 -22.65
C TYR A 89 6.47 -0.82 -23.76
N THR A 90 7.79 -0.84 -23.47
CA THR A 90 8.82 -1.27 -24.43
C THR A 90 9.03 -2.78 -24.47
N MET A 91 8.86 -3.44 -23.32
CA MET A 91 9.21 -4.87 -23.17
C MET A 91 8.08 -5.83 -23.54
N ILE A 92 6.81 -5.45 -23.33
CA ILE A 92 5.68 -6.33 -23.65
C ILE A 92 5.36 -6.35 -25.15
N ASN A 93 4.81 -7.44 -25.65
CA ASN A 93 4.31 -7.52 -27.02
C ASN A 93 3.04 -6.67 -27.21
N ARG A 94 3.21 -5.42 -27.65
CA ARG A 94 2.12 -4.42 -27.84
C ARG A 94 1.10 -4.81 -28.90
N LYS A 95 1.36 -5.78 -29.76
CA LYS A 95 0.35 -6.33 -30.66
C LYS A 95 -0.65 -7.21 -29.89
N LYS A 96 -0.16 -7.91 -28.88
CA LYS A 96 -0.94 -8.87 -28.06
C LYS A 96 -1.53 -8.19 -26.82
N TYR A 97 -0.80 -7.25 -26.19
CA TYR A 97 -1.14 -6.67 -24.91
C TYR A 97 -1.39 -5.17 -24.95
N LEU A 98 -2.26 -4.72 -24.05
CA LEU A 98 -2.51 -3.32 -23.73
C LEU A 98 -2.06 -3.07 -22.30
N LEU A 99 -1.15 -2.11 -22.14
CA LEU A 99 -0.77 -1.57 -20.83
C LEU A 99 -1.65 -0.38 -20.50
N ALA A 100 -2.17 -0.33 -19.31
CA ALA A 100 -2.92 0.80 -18.77
C ALA A 100 -2.35 1.21 -17.42
N THR A 101 -2.40 2.51 -17.09
CA THR A 101 -1.90 3.11 -15.85
C THR A 101 -2.82 4.24 -15.41
N ASN A 102 -2.50 4.91 -14.31
CA ASN A 102 -3.26 6.02 -13.73
C ASN A 102 -4.54 5.58 -13.01
N GLU A 103 -4.37 4.74 -11.99
CA GLU A 103 -5.46 4.26 -11.15
C GLU A 103 -6.59 3.59 -11.94
N ILE A 104 -6.22 2.55 -12.71
CA ILE A 104 -7.17 1.82 -13.56
C ILE A 104 -8.25 1.19 -12.69
N GLY A 105 -9.50 1.56 -12.97
CA GLY A 105 -10.66 0.94 -12.32
C GLY A 105 -10.99 -0.43 -12.91
N LEU A 106 -11.14 -1.43 -12.03
CA LEU A 106 -11.71 -2.74 -12.33
C LEU A 106 -13.09 -2.86 -11.67
N HIS A 107 -14.09 -3.28 -12.44
CA HIS A 107 -15.43 -3.60 -11.96
C HIS A 107 -15.56 -5.11 -11.83
N LEU A 108 -15.47 -5.63 -10.60
CA LEU A 108 -15.50 -7.06 -10.33
C LEU A 108 -16.93 -7.58 -10.29
N ALA A 109 -17.81 -6.85 -9.61
CA ALA A 109 -19.23 -7.15 -9.44
C ALA A 109 -19.99 -5.88 -9.03
N LEU A 110 -21.30 -5.99 -8.82
CA LEU A 110 -22.13 -4.89 -8.32
C LEU A 110 -21.59 -4.39 -6.97
N ASN A 111 -21.24 -3.10 -6.92
CA ASN A 111 -20.63 -2.46 -5.74
C ASN A 111 -19.29 -3.09 -5.30
N ASP A 112 -18.56 -3.68 -6.23
CA ASP A 112 -17.22 -4.25 -5.99
C ASP A 112 -16.27 -3.75 -7.07
N ASN A 113 -15.51 -2.72 -6.74
CA ASN A 113 -14.62 -2.01 -7.66
C ASN A 113 -13.25 -1.78 -7.02
N LEU A 114 -12.20 -2.04 -7.77
CA LEU A 114 -10.81 -1.85 -7.35
C LEU A 114 -10.13 -0.80 -8.22
N GLY A 115 -9.22 -0.03 -7.62
CA GLY A 115 -8.26 0.83 -8.31
C GLY A 115 -6.88 0.18 -8.35
N ASN A 116 -6.15 0.30 -9.47
CA ASN A 116 -4.83 -0.32 -9.63
C ASN A 116 -3.86 0.65 -10.31
N ASP A 117 -2.56 0.60 -9.97
CA ASP A 117 -1.57 1.51 -10.54
C ASP A 117 -1.24 1.20 -12.00
N LEU A 118 -0.95 -0.08 -12.30
CA LEU A 118 -0.71 -0.55 -13.67
C LEU A 118 -1.44 -1.88 -13.89
N ALA A 119 -1.94 -2.06 -15.10
CA ALA A 119 -2.59 -3.31 -15.50
C ALA A 119 -2.26 -3.66 -16.96
N ILE A 120 -1.99 -4.94 -17.23
CA ILE A 120 -1.69 -5.47 -18.56
C ILE A 120 -2.83 -6.37 -19.00
N PHE A 121 -3.52 -5.98 -20.06
CA PHE A 121 -4.67 -6.70 -20.62
C PHE A 121 -4.32 -7.41 -21.92
N GLU A 122 -4.99 -8.54 -22.22
CA GLU A 122 -4.98 -9.13 -23.57
C GLU A 122 -5.89 -8.32 -24.49
N LYS A 123 -5.33 -7.79 -25.59
CA LYS A 123 -6.08 -6.96 -26.55
C LYS A 123 -7.26 -7.67 -27.20
N ASN A 124 -7.16 -8.97 -27.43
CA ASN A 124 -8.23 -9.77 -28.03
C ASN A 124 -9.48 -9.87 -27.13
N LYS A 125 -9.35 -9.61 -25.83
CA LYS A 125 -10.48 -9.56 -24.89
C LYS A 125 -11.15 -8.17 -24.82
N ILE A 126 -10.54 -7.14 -25.44
CA ILE A 126 -11.04 -5.77 -25.43
C ILE A 126 -11.66 -5.45 -26.80
N SER A 127 -13.00 -5.45 -26.88
CA SER A 127 -13.69 -5.08 -28.11
C SER A 127 -13.58 -3.60 -28.45
N LYS A 128 -13.74 -2.73 -27.42
CA LYS A 128 -13.55 -1.26 -27.50
C LYS A 128 -13.42 -0.66 -26.10
N LEU A 129 -12.79 0.50 -25.99
CA LEU A 129 -12.77 1.28 -24.76
C LEU A 129 -14.12 2.02 -24.59
N LYS A 130 -14.73 1.90 -23.43
CA LYS A 130 -16.10 2.39 -23.15
C LYS A 130 -16.14 3.64 -22.29
N GLY A 131 -14.97 4.17 -21.84
CA GLY A 131 -14.89 5.28 -20.88
C GLY A 131 -15.43 4.92 -19.50
N LYS A 132 -15.34 3.65 -19.11
CA LYS A 132 -15.78 3.09 -17.83
C LYS A 132 -14.68 2.20 -17.26
N TYR A 133 -14.87 1.70 -16.05
CA TYR A 133 -14.03 0.65 -15.46
C TYR A 133 -14.00 -0.58 -16.36
N PHE A 134 -12.88 -1.28 -16.38
CA PHE A 134 -12.78 -2.56 -17.07
C PHE A 134 -13.60 -3.62 -16.36
N ASP A 135 -14.41 -4.35 -17.12
CA ASP A 135 -15.24 -5.48 -16.69
C ASP A 135 -14.62 -6.84 -17.11
N ILE A 136 -13.35 -6.84 -17.47
CA ILE A 136 -12.56 -8.00 -17.83
C ILE A 136 -11.26 -8.01 -17.00
N PRO A 137 -10.75 -9.20 -16.63
CA PRO A 137 -9.51 -9.29 -15.87
C PRO A 137 -8.30 -8.94 -16.72
N PRO A 138 -7.35 -8.13 -16.20
CA PRO A 138 -6.00 -8.06 -16.75
C PRO A 138 -5.26 -9.37 -16.51
N LYS A 139 -4.18 -9.64 -17.28
CA LYS A 139 -3.27 -10.74 -16.99
C LYS A 139 -2.39 -10.43 -15.78
N VAL A 140 -1.89 -9.20 -15.71
CA VAL A 140 -0.99 -8.75 -14.65
C VAL A 140 -1.51 -7.44 -14.07
N VAL A 141 -1.48 -7.33 -12.75
CA VAL A 141 -1.67 -6.09 -12.00
C VAL A 141 -0.38 -5.78 -11.26
N ILE A 142 0.04 -4.52 -11.27
CA ILE A 142 1.16 -4.02 -10.47
C ILE A 142 0.66 -2.86 -9.61
N GLU A 143 0.87 -2.98 -8.32
CA GLU A 143 0.58 -1.97 -7.30
C GLU A 143 1.89 -1.41 -6.75
N VAL A 144 1.93 -0.10 -6.53
CA VAL A 144 3.07 0.57 -5.90
C VAL A 144 2.58 1.21 -4.61
N ASP A 145 3.01 0.67 -3.49
CA ASP A 145 2.58 1.03 -2.15
C ASP A 145 1.08 0.83 -1.85
N ILE A 146 0.71 1.05 -0.60
CA ILE A 146 -0.67 0.93 -0.12
C ILE A 146 -1.23 2.33 0.11
N LYS A 147 -2.29 2.69 -0.61
CA LYS A 147 -2.90 4.03 -0.60
C LYS A 147 -4.09 4.16 0.36
N ILE A 148 -4.54 3.05 0.95
CA ILE A 148 -5.76 3.02 1.76
C ILE A 148 -5.47 3.07 3.26
N ASP A 149 -6.49 3.44 4.05
CA ASP A 149 -6.49 3.27 5.51
C ASP A 149 -6.69 1.80 5.85
N VAL A 150 -5.65 1.16 6.38
CA VAL A 150 -5.62 -0.28 6.67
C VAL A 150 -6.16 -0.63 8.06
N THR A 151 -6.64 0.34 8.84
CA THR A 151 -7.05 0.11 10.24
C THR A 151 -8.28 -0.76 10.40
N GLU A 152 -9.10 -0.90 9.37
CA GLU A 152 -10.29 -1.76 9.35
C GLU A 152 -9.98 -3.20 8.85
N PHE A 153 -8.75 -3.45 8.38
CA PHE A 153 -8.34 -4.76 7.90
C PHE A 153 -7.73 -5.58 9.04
N GLU A 154 -8.14 -6.84 9.15
CA GLU A 154 -7.45 -7.80 10.00
C GLU A 154 -6.00 -7.95 9.53
N ASN A 155 -5.03 -7.88 10.42
CA ASN A 155 -3.59 -7.81 10.13
C ASN A 155 -3.15 -6.55 9.34
N GLY A 156 -3.95 -5.48 9.31
CA GLY A 156 -3.55 -4.19 8.75
C GLY A 156 -3.15 -4.24 7.28
N ALA A 157 -1.93 -3.77 6.96
CA ALA A 157 -1.41 -3.70 5.59
C ALA A 157 -1.33 -5.07 4.92
N ASP A 158 -0.83 -6.09 5.62
CA ASP A 158 -0.72 -7.44 5.07
C ASP A 158 -2.11 -8.03 4.79
N GLY A 159 -3.05 -7.82 5.70
CA GLY A 159 -4.44 -8.24 5.50
C GLY A 159 -5.08 -7.63 4.26
N TYR A 160 -4.83 -6.34 4.00
CA TYR A 160 -5.30 -5.68 2.77
C TYR A 160 -4.66 -6.27 1.53
N VAL A 161 -3.31 -6.39 1.52
CA VAL A 161 -2.57 -6.97 0.39
C VAL A 161 -3.08 -8.37 0.05
N ILE A 162 -3.26 -9.22 1.07
CA ILE A 162 -3.77 -10.59 0.90
C ILE A 162 -5.17 -10.56 0.30
N GLN A 163 -6.10 -9.81 0.90
CA GLN A 163 -7.50 -9.81 0.47
C GLN A 163 -7.68 -9.20 -0.93
N LYS A 164 -6.99 -8.08 -1.24
CA LYS A 164 -7.05 -7.47 -2.57
C LYS A 164 -6.46 -8.39 -3.64
N SER A 165 -5.30 -8.99 -3.35
CA SER A 165 -4.70 -9.94 -4.29
C SER A 165 -5.60 -11.15 -4.54
N GLN A 166 -6.23 -11.71 -3.51
CA GLN A 166 -7.18 -12.81 -3.69
C GLN A 166 -8.37 -12.40 -4.55
N LYS A 167 -8.98 -11.23 -4.30
CA LYS A 167 -10.05 -10.69 -5.15
C LYS A 167 -9.62 -10.55 -6.61
N LEU A 168 -8.42 -10.07 -6.87
CA LEU A 168 -7.87 -9.96 -8.22
C LEU A 168 -7.68 -11.33 -8.88
N LEU A 169 -7.14 -12.32 -8.15
CA LEU A 169 -6.99 -13.69 -8.64
C LEU A 169 -8.34 -14.33 -8.93
N ASP A 170 -9.33 -14.18 -8.04
CA ASP A 170 -10.69 -14.71 -8.20
C ASP A 170 -11.40 -14.05 -9.40
N PHE A 171 -11.19 -12.76 -9.63
CA PHE A 171 -11.71 -12.06 -10.79
C PHE A 171 -11.11 -12.56 -12.11
N GLY A 172 -9.89 -13.11 -12.11
CA GLY A 172 -9.27 -13.69 -13.28
C GLY A 172 -7.86 -13.18 -13.60
N VAL A 173 -7.29 -12.33 -12.76
CA VAL A 173 -5.89 -11.89 -12.87
C VAL A 173 -4.97 -13.09 -12.69
N GLU A 174 -3.93 -13.19 -13.51
CA GLU A 174 -2.97 -14.31 -13.43
C GLU A 174 -1.81 -14.01 -12.48
N LYS A 175 -1.38 -12.74 -12.42
CA LYS A 175 -0.26 -12.32 -11.56
C LYS A 175 -0.52 -10.95 -10.94
N VAL A 176 -0.20 -10.82 -9.67
CA VAL A 176 -0.22 -9.55 -8.92
C VAL A 176 1.18 -9.29 -8.37
N LEU A 177 1.70 -8.10 -8.62
CA LEU A 177 2.96 -7.61 -8.07
C LEU A 177 2.69 -6.41 -7.16
N TRP A 178 3.17 -6.47 -5.91
CA TRP A 178 3.14 -5.33 -5.00
C TRP A 178 4.56 -4.82 -4.79
N VAL A 179 4.85 -3.65 -5.30
CA VAL A 179 6.13 -2.95 -5.12
C VAL A 179 6.03 -2.09 -3.86
N ILE A 180 6.68 -2.50 -2.78
CA ILE A 180 6.64 -1.80 -1.48
C ILE A 180 7.90 -0.96 -1.34
N THR A 181 7.76 0.35 -1.43
CA THR A 181 8.90 1.29 -1.42
C THR A 181 9.61 1.33 -0.08
N SER A 182 8.88 1.36 1.02
CA SER A 182 9.44 1.46 2.38
C SER A 182 10.29 0.26 2.80
N MET A 183 10.10 -0.90 2.16
CA MET A 183 10.83 -2.13 2.47
C MET A 183 11.77 -2.56 1.35
N GLN A 184 11.73 -1.90 0.18
CA GLN A 184 12.44 -2.29 -1.04
C GLN A 184 12.20 -3.77 -1.39
N ARG A 185 10.92 -4.18 -1.35
CA ARG A 185 10.48 -5.56 -1.62
C ARG A 185 9.36 -5.58 -2.65
N VAL A 186 9.28 -6.70 -3.35
CA VAL A 186 8.15 -6.99 -4.23
C VAL A 186 7.47 -8.27 -3.75
N TYR A 187 6.16 -8.20 -3.52
CA TYR A 187 5.35 -9.39 -3.30
C TYR A 187 4.91 -9.91 -4.67
N VAL A 188 5.27 -11.14 -4.97
CA VAL A 188 4.97 -11.81 -6.23
C VAL A 188 3.93 -12.88 -5.96
N ILE A 189 2.73 -12.67 -6.52
CA ILE A 189 1.57 -13.54 -6.33
C ILE A 189 1.15 -14.03 -7.71
N ASP A 190 1.19 -15.33 -7.92
CA ASP A 190 0.83 -15.98 -9.18
C ASP A 190 -0.35 -16.91 -8.93
N ARG A 191 -1.36 -16.89 -9.82
CA ARG A 191 -2.55 -17.74 -9.71
C ARG A 191 -2.22 -19.24 -9.70
N ASN A 192 -1.17 -19.64 -10.42
CA ASN A 192 -0.79 -21.04 -10.59
C ASN A 192 0.23 -21.50 -9.54
N ASP A 193 0.73 -20.58 -8.68
CA ASP A 193 1.66 -20.89 -7.61
C ASP A 193 1.03 -20.46 -6.26
N PRO A 194 0.67 -21.41 -5.40
CA PRO A 194 0.10 -21.07 -4.08
C PRO A 194 1.12 -20.43 -3.14
N THR A 195 2.41 -20.43 -3.52
CA THR A 195 3.48 -19.82 -2.73
C THR A 195 3.63 -18.36 -3.07
N TRP A 196 3.21 -17.49 -2.19
CA TRP A 196 3.48 -16.06 -2.31
C TRP A 196 4.94 -15.80 -1.96
N ARG A 197 5.66 -15.14 -2.85
CA ARG A 197 7.08 -14.85 -2.67
C ARG A 197 7.28 -13.37 -2.37
N ILE A 198 8.18 -13.08 -1.44
CA ILE A 198 8.65 -11.72 -1.17
C ILE A 198 10.11 -11.69 -1.63
N VAL A 199 10.41 -10.86 -2.61
CA VAL A 199 11.74 -10.76 -3.22
C VAL A 199 12.31 -9.35 -3.06
N ASP A 200 13.63 -9.25 -3.14
CA ASP A 200 14.35 -7.97 -3.11
C ASP A 200 14.18 -7.22 -4.45
N TRP A 201 14.31 -5.90 -4.45
CA TRP A 201 14.26 -5.09 -5.67
C TRP A 201 15.36 -5.42 -6.67
N SER A 202 16.47 -6.03 -6.23
CA SER A 202 17.57 -6.49 -7.08
C SER A 202 17.28 -7.84 -7.79
N GLU A 203 16.20 -8.52 -7.42
CA GLU A 203 15.84 -9.78 -8.04
C GLU A 203 15.15 -9.60 -9.40
N ASN A 204 15.36 -10.55 -10.28
CA ASN A 204 14.69 -10.62 -11.56
C ASN A 204 13.30 -11.24 -11.42
N ILE A 205 12.27 -10.49 -11.71
CA ILE A 205 10.87 -10.87 -11.54
C ILE A 205 10.24 -11.11 -12.92
N PRO A 206 9.88 -12.34 -13.28
CA PRO A 206 9.12 -12.60 -14.49
C PRO A 206 7.73 -11.96 -14.39
N VAL A 207 7.42 -11.03 -15.30
CA VAL A 207 6.14 -10.32 -15.34
C VAL A 207 5.15 -11.03 -16.25
N LEU A 208 5.52 -11.17 -17.53
CA LEU A 208 4.64 -11.70 -18.57
C LEU A 208 5.47 -12.13 -19.79
N ASP A 209 5.22 -13.32 -20.32
CA ASP A 209 6.00 -13.90 -21.43
C ASP A 209 7.53 -13.79 -21.13
N ASP A 210 8.32 -13.18 -22.00
CA ASP A 210 9.76 -12.97 -21.81
C ASP A 210 10.09 -11.64 -21.07
N CYS A 211 9.09 -10.88 -20.63
CA CYS A 211 9.28 -9.64 -19.89
C CYS A 211 9.69 -9.93 -18.45
N VAL A 212 10.89 -9.49 -18.08
CA VAL A 212 11.46 -9.62 -16.73
C VAL A 212 11.73 -8.23 -16.17
N LEU A 213 11.27 -7.96 -14.95
CA LEU A 213 11.44 -6.71 -14.24
C LEU A 213 12.50 -6.84 -13.16
N ASN A 214 13.42 -5.87 -13.09
CA ASN A 214 14.34 -5.67 -11.96
C ASN A 214 14.25 -4.21 -11.54
N ILE A 215 13.67 -3.96 -10.36
CA ILE A 215 13.36 -2.59 -9.90
C ILE A 215 14.65 -1.81 -9.63
N LYS A 216 15.62 -2.47 -8.98
CA LYS A 216 16.90 -1.82 -8.67
C LYS A 216 17.63 -1.43 -9.96
N GLN A 217 17.73 -2.33 -10.92
CA GLN A 217 18.38 -2.04 -12.21
C GLN A 217 17.68 -0.88 -12.93
N LEU A 218 16.33 -0.85 -12.91
CA LEU A 218 15.55 0.22 -13.53
C LEU A 218 15.84 1.60 -12.93
N LEU A 219 16.04 1.67 -11.61
CA LEU A 219 16.40 2.92 -10.92
C LEU A 219 17.87 3.30 -11.14
N ASP A 220 18.78 2.32 -11.13
CA ASP A 220 20.21 2.52 -11.39
C ASP A 220 20.46 3.02 -12.82
N ASP A 221 19.73 2.50 -13.81
CA ASP A 221 19.84 2.92 -15.22
C ASP A 221 19.43 4.39 -15.43
N GLU A 222 18.55 4.92 -14.58
CA GLU A 222 18.11 6.32 -14.57
C GLU A 222 18.88 7.18 -13.57
N GLU A 223 19.95 6.66 -12.94
CA GLU A 223 20.76 7.34 -11.94
C GLU A 223 19.96 7.89 -10.74
N ILE A 224 18.86 7.22 -10.38
CA ILE A 224 17.96 7.64 -9.31
C ILE A 224 18.41 7.03 -7.98
N SER A 225 18.73 7.89 -7.02
CA SER A 225 18.99 7.52 -5.63
C SER A 225 17.69 7.49 -4.82
N TYR A 226 17.50 6.48 -3.98
CA TYR A 226 16.28 6.23 -3.21
C TYR A 226 16.54 5.59 -1.84
#